data_32f52d7afe5d1f115aa936383f2925f1
#
_entry.id   32f52d7afe5d1f115aa936383f2925f1
#
_cell.length_a   1.000
_cell.length_b   1.000
_cell.length_c   1.000
_cell.angle_alpha   90.00
_cell.angle_beta   90.00
_cell.angle_gamma   90.00
#
_symmetry.space_group_name_H-M   'P 1'
#
loop_
_entity.id
_entity.type
_entity.pdbx_description
1 polymer ?
#
loop_
_entity_poly.entity_id
_entity_poly.type
_entity_poly.pdbx_seq_one_letter_code
_entity_poly.pdbx_strand_id
1 'polypeptide(L)'
;MDKNIKEKIQSIPIWKNDISIQNLDGGMTNENFLVQESNTKYVVRLGDDIPEHLVSRSNELIVSKAAANAGIGPKVIFHSKGILVLDYIESTTLSAEEVRKNIKSIIPIIKNIHNEIPKNLYGQSLIFWVFHVIRNYAKFLKDNQSTHLKILSDLISKSE
;
A
#
# COMPACT_ATOMS: atom_id res chain seq x y z
N MET A 1 0.06 20.02 8.62
CA MET A 1 -0.89 18.88 8.78
C MET A 1 -2.27 19.42 9.03
N ASP A 2 -3.27 18.90 8.32
CA ASP A 2 -4.68 19.27 8.50
C ASP A 2 -5.14 18.92 9.93
N LYS A 3 -5.96 19.80 10.54
CA LYS A 3 -6.51 19.61 11.88
C LYS A 3 -7.36 18.32 11.97
N ASN A 4 -8.17 18.05 10.93
CA ASN A 4 -9.03 16.88 10.87
C ASN A 4 -8.21 15.57 10.85
N ILE A 5 -7.08 15.56 10.14
CA ILE A 5 -6.16 14.42 10.10
C ILE A 5 -5.55 14.17 11.47
N LYS A 6 -5.09 15.24 12.12
CA LYS A 6 -4.53 15.15 13.48
C LYS A 6 -5.54 14.56 14.47
N GLU A 7 -6.76 15.08 14.48
CA GLU A 7 -7.84 14.61 15.34
C GLU A 7 -8.17 13.14 15.04
N LYS A 8 -8.24 12.76 13.76
CA LYS A 8 -8.48 11.37 13.33
C LYS A 8 -7.40 10.41 13.85
N ILE A 9 -6.12 10.79 13.76
CA ILE A 9 -5.02 9.96 14.28
C ILE A 9 -5.06 9.88 15.80
N GLN A 10 -5.29 11.00 16.49
CA GLN A 10 -5.38 11.05 17.94
C GLN A 10 -6.55 10.23 18.50
N SER A 11 -7.63 10.10 17.74
CA SER A 11 -8.81 9.31 18.14
C SER A 11 -8.66 7.80 18.00
N ILE A 12 -7.54 7.30 17.44
CA ILE A 12 -7.31 5.86 17.32
C ILE A 12 -7.15 5.25 18.73
N PRO A 13 -7.93 4.22 19.10
CA PRO A 13 -8.08 3.77 20.51
C PRO A 13 -6.90 2.92 21.02
N ILE A 14 -5.73 3.00 20.41
CA ILE A 14 -4.53 2.25 20.83
C ILE A 14 -3.56 3.11 21.66
N TRP A 15 -3.70 4.43 21.59
CA TRP A 15 -2.80 5.35 22.30
C TRP A 15 -3.10 5.38 23.78
N LYS A 16 -2.06 5.25 24.60
CA LYS A 16 -2.12 5.30 26.07
C LYS A 16 -1.56 6.61 26.61
N ASN A 17 -0.70 7.25 25.82
CA ASN A 17 0.02 8.47 26.18
C ASN A 17 -0.11 9.50 25.05
N ASP A 18 0.43 10.68 25.28
CA ASP A 18 0.55 11.70 24.24
C ASP A 18 1.39 11.18 23.07
N ILE A 19 0.96 11.55 21.86
CA ILE A 19 1.62 11.15 20.63
C ILE A 19 2.16 12.36 19.88
N SER A 20 3.32 12.20 19.25
CA SER A 20 3.80 13.10 18.22
C SER A 20 3.47 12.53 16.83
N ILE A 21 3.14 13.41 15.88
CA ILE A 21 2.73 13.02 14.53
C ILE A 21 3.56 13.82 13.53
N GLN A 22 4.18 13.12 12.58
CA GLN A 22 4.97 13.71 11.50
C GLN A 22 4.50 13.12 10.16
N ASN A 23 4.49 13.92 9.10
CA ASN A 23 4.23 13.40 7.76
C ASN A 23 5.35 12.44 7.38
N LEU A 24 4.97 11.33 6.75
CA LEU A 24 5.89 10.37 6.18
C LEU A 24 5.69 10.35 4.67
N ASP A 25 6.70 10.78 3.94
CA ASP A 25 6.64 10.84 2.48
C ASP A 25 6.53 9.45 1.87
N GLY A 26 5.88 9.37 0.72
CA GLY A 26 5.69 8.13 -0.03
C GLY A 26 4.24 7.63 0.00
N GLY A 27 3.84 7.06 -1.12
CA GLY A 27 2.48 6.58 -1.38
C GLY A 27 1.69 7.52 -2.28
N MET A 28 1.10 6.96 -3.35
CA MET A 28 0.27 7.70 -4.30
C MET A 28 -1.21 7.71 -3.90
N THR A 29 -1.63 6.77 -3.07
CA THR A 29 -3.05 6.52 -2.75
C THR A 29 -3.36 6.59 -1.25
N ASN A 30 -2.34 6.84 -0.43
CA ASN A 30 -2.43 6.95 1.03
C ASN A 30 -1.73 8.20 1.52
N GLU A 31 -2.23 8.78 2.60
CA GLU A 31 -1.46 9.67 3.44
C GLU A 31 -0.80 8.86 4.55
N ASN A 32 0.52 8.99 4.69
CA ASN A 32 1.29 8.23 5.66
C ASN A 32 1.84 9.16 6.74
N PHE A 33 1.83 8.68 7.98
CA PHE A 33 2.31 9.43 9.12
C PHE A 33 3.19 8.55 9.99
N LEU A 34 4.33 9.09 10.41
CA LEU A 34 5.10 8.56 11.52
C LEU A 34 4.46 9.05 12.80
N VAL A 35 4.01 8.14 13.64
CA VAL A 35 3.44 8.43 14.95
C VAL A 35 4.35 7.84 16.01
N GLN A 36 4.74 8.66 16.97
CA GLN A 36 5.55 8.21 18.10
C GLN A 36 4.77 8.40 19.40
N GLU A 37 4.63 7.31 20.15
CA GLU A 37 4.13 7.28 21.51
C GLU A 37 5.27 6.85 22.46
N SER A 38 5.71 7.73 23.32
CA SER A 38 6.90 7.49 24.17
C SER A 38 8.12 7.06 23.33
N ASN A 39 8.62 5.85 23.52
CA ASN A 39 9.76 5.30 22.78
C ASN A 39 9.34 4.39 21.59
N THR A 40 8.05 4.21 21.34
CA THR A 40 7.56 3.34 20.30
C THR A 40 7.11 4.16 19.10
N LYS A 41 7.47 3.70 17.91
CA LYS A 41 7.11 4.33 16.64
C LYS A 41 6.14 3.44 15.85
N TYR A 42 5.24 4.08 15.12
CA TYR A 42 4.24 3.45 14.27
C TYR A 42 4.14 4.16 12.94
N VAL A 43 3.69 3.45 11.92
CA VAL A 43 3.24 4.05 10.66
C VAL A 43 1.71 4.03 10.65
N VAL A 44 1.09 5.19 10.57
CA VAL A 44 -0.35 5.32 10.36
C VAL A 44 -0.60 5.65 8.90
N ARG A 45 -1.40 4.83 8.24
CA ARG A 45 -1.84 5.03 6.86
C ARG A 45 -3.31 5.39 6.85
N LEU A 46 -3.63 6.51 6.22
CA LEU A 46 -5.00 6.99 6.02
C LEU A 46 -5.34 6.93 4.53
N GLY A 47 -6.49 6.38 4.21
CA GLY A 47 -6.98 6.34 2.84
C GLY A 47 -8.20 5.46 2.70
N ASP A 48 -9.07 5.83 1.77
CA ASP A 48 -10.27 5.07 1.40
C ASP A 48 -10.01 4.19 0.18
N ASP A 49 -10.98 3.32 -0.14
CA ASP A 49 -10.97 2.57 -1.39
C ASP A 49 -11.01 3.52 -2.59
N ILE A 50 -10.29 3.17 -3.65
CA ILE A 50 -10.30 3.90 -4.93
C ILE A 50 -10.64 2.88 -6.02
N PRO A 51 -11.94 2.65 -6.30
CA PRO A 51 -12.39 1.64 -7.25
C PRO A 51 -11.80 1.81 -8.65
N GLU A 52 -11.60 3.06 -9.09
CA GLU A 52 -11.03 3.40 -10.40
C GLU A 52 -9.60 2.88 -10.56
N HIS A 53 -8.87 2.79 -9.45
CA HIS A 53 -7.50 2.29 -9.40
C HIS A 53 -7.40 0.87 -8.83
N LEU A 54 -8.53 0.20 -8.61
CA LEU A 54 -8.61 -1.12 -7.97
C LEU A 54 -7.93 -1.14 -6.59
N VAL A 55 -7.93 -0.01 -5.90
CA VAL A 55 -7.40 0.08 -4.54
C VAL A 55 -8.48 -0.35 -3.56
N SER A 56 -8.22 -1.41 -2.83
CA SER A 56 -9.10 -1.94 -1.78
C SER A 56 -8.34 -2.01 -0.44
N ARG A 57 -8.85 -1.32 0.56
CA ARG A 57 -8.25 -1.30 1.91
C ARG A 57 -8.42 -2.61 2.65
N SER A 58 -9.48 -3.35 2.35
CA SER A 58 -9.63 -4.71 2.86
C SER A 58 -8.57 -5.66 2.31
N ASN A 59 -8.26 -5.57 1.02
CA ASN A 59 -7.19 -6.35 0.42
C ASN A 59 -5.80 -5.93 0.95
N GLU A 60 -5.55 -4.63 1.11
CA GLU A 60 -4.33 -4.12 1.75
C GLU A 60 -4.12 -4.71 3.14
N LEU A 61 -5.17 -4.77 3.96
CA LEU A 61 -5.12 -5.35 5.30
C LEU A 61 -4.78 -6.85 5.25
N ILE A 62 -5.44 -7.61 4.38
CA ILE A 62 -5.20 -9.06 4.25
C ILE A 62 -3.75 -9.33 3.84
N VAL A 63 -3.27 -8.62 2.83
CA VAL A 63 -1.88 -8.78 2.34
C VAL A 63 -0.86 -8.31 3.38
N SER A 64 -1.13 -7.21 4.09
CA SER A 64 -0.25 -6.72 5.17
C SER A 64 -0.12 -7.74 6.32
N LYS A 65 -1.23 -8.37 6.72
CA LYS A 65 -1.21 -9.45 7.71
C LYS A 65 -0.42 -10.68 7.22
N ALA A 66 -0.63 -11.07 5.96
CA ALA A 66 0.09 -12.18 5.36
C ALA A 66 1.61 -11.91 5.27
N ALA A 67 2.00 -10.69 4.89
CA ALA A 67 3.39 -10.27 4.85
C ALA A 67 4.04 -10.27 6.25
N ALA A 68 3.33 -9.79 7.25
CA ALA A 68 3.79 -9.82 8.64
C ALA A 68 3.97 -11.26 9.15
N ASN A 69 3.02 -12.15 8.88
CA ASN A 69 3.09 -13.57 9.25
C ASN A 69 4.24 -14.30 8.55
N ALA A 70 4.55 -13.91 7.32
CA ALA A 70 5.70 -14.42 6.57
C ALA A 70 7.05 -13.80 7.01
N GLY A 71 7.05 -12.86 7.96
CA GLY A 71 8.26 -12.15 8.42
C GLY A 71 8.86 -11.19 7.39
N ILE A 72 8.06 -10.74 6.41
CA ILE A 72 8.51 -9.91 5.28
C ILE A 72 8.05 -8.45 5.43
N GLY A 73 7.01 -8.22 6.22
CA GLY A 73 6.43 -6.90 6.45
C GLY A 73 6.26 -6.56 7.92
N PRO A 74 5.94 -5.29 8.23
CA PRO A 74 5.66 -4.87 9.59
C PRO A 74 4.37 -5.50 10.13
N LYS A 75 4.28 -5.65 11.45
CA LYS A 75 3.04 -6.13 12.09
C LYS A 75 1.92 -5.11 11.93
N VAL A 76 0.71 -5.62 11.74
CA VAL A 76 -0.50 -4.81 11.80
C VAL A 76 -0.90 -4.66 13.28
N ILE A 77 -0.87 -3.44 13.79
CA ILE A 77 -1.18 -3.10 15.18
C ILE A 77 -2.66 -2.79 15.36
N PHE A 78 -3.23 -2.05 14.42
CA PHE A 78 -4.64 -1.69 14.44
C PHE A 78 -5.17 -1.46 13.03
N HIS A 79 -6.46 -1.68 12.83
CA HIS A 79 -7.15 -1.29 11.61
C HIS A 79 -8.60 -0.90 11.89
N SER A 80 -9.08 0.04 11.12
CA SER A 80 -10.50 0.39 10.99
C SER A 80 -10.76 0.96 9.60
N LYS A 81 -11.99 1.35 9.29
CA LYS A 81 -12.33 1.91 7.97
C LYS A 81 -11.44 3.12 7.66
N GLY A 82 -10.64 3.02 6.59
CA GLY A 82 -9.74 4.08 6.14
C GLY A 82 -8.53 4.33 7.04
N ILE A 83 -8.22 3.41 7.97
CA ILE A 83 -7.06 3.51 8.87
C ILE A 83 -6.35 2.16 8.95
N LEU A 84 -5.04 2.17 8.76
CA LEU A 84 -4.16 1.04 9.02
C LEU A 84 -2.95 1.52 9.84
N VAL A 85 -2.71 0.88 10.98
CA VAL A 85 -1.55 1.17 11.83
C VAL A 85 -0.60 -0.03 11.81
N LEU A 86 0.65 0.23 11.50
CA LEU A 86 1.72 -0.75 11.38
C LEU A 86 2.85 -0.43 12.36
N ASP A 87 3.60 -1.44 12.77
CA ASP A 87 4.90 -1.23 13.43
C ASP A 87 5.81 -0.43 12.50
N TYR A 88 6.60 0.48 13.08
CA TYR A 88 7.64 1.18 12.34
C TYR A 88 8.88 0.31 12.21
N ILE A 89 9.42 0.21 11.00
CA ILE A 89 10.70 -0.45 10.74
C ILE A 89 11.74 0.62 10.44
N GLU A 90 12.79 0.69 11.25
CA GLU A 90 13.95 1.55 10.97
C GLU A 90 14.61 1.07 9.67
N SER A 91 14.56 1.90 8.66
CA SER A 91 14.99 1.53 7.31
C SER A 91 15.40 2.75 6.48
N THR A 92 16.16 2.48 5.42
CA THR A 92 16.50 3.48 4.41
C THR A 92 15.94 3.03 3.07
N THR A 93 15.23 3.92 2.39
CA THR A 93 14.75 3.66 1.03
C THR A 93 15.94 3.64 0.07
N LEU A 94 16.10 2.54 -0.65
CA LEU A 94 17.16 2.42 -1.63
C LEU A 94 16.87 3.25 -2.87
N SER A 95 17.87 4.00 -3.33
CA SER A 95 17.87 4.64 -4.63
C SER A 95 17.95 3.61 -5.76
N ALA A 96 17.64 4.02 -7.00
CA ALA A 96 17.74 3.14 -8.17
C ALA A 96 19.17 2.59 -8.38
N GLU A 97 20.20 3.37 -8.02
CA GLU A 97 21.59 2.94 -8.10
C GLU A 97 21.90 1.89 -7.03
N GLU A 98 21.46 2.10 -5.80
CA GLU A 98 21.64 1.15 -4.70
C GLU A 98 20.90 -0.15 -4.95
N VAL A 99 19.70 -0.12 -5.55
CA VAL A 99 18.98 -1.32 -5.98
C VAL A 99 19.83 -2.13 -6.97
N ARG A 100 20.43 -1.48 -8.00
CA ARG A 100 21.29 -2.16 -8.97
C ARG A 100 22.54 -2.78 -8.30
N LYS A 101 23.15 -2.08 -7.36
CA LYS A 101 24.32 -2.57 -6.62
C LYS A 101 23.99 -3.75 -5.70
N ASN A 102 22.78 -3.75 -5.13
CA ASN A 102 22.35 -4.75 -4.15
C ASN A 102 21.42 -5.83 -4.72
N ILE A 103 21.35 -5.98 -6.05
CA ILE A 103 20.41 -6.89 -6.73
C ILE A 103 20.50 -8.34 -6.20
N LYS A 104 21.71 -8.81 -5.88
CA LYS A 104 21.93 -10.16 -5.35
C LYS A 104 21.28 -10.38 -3.97
N SER A 105 21.19 -9.34 -3.16
CA SER A 105 20.54 -9.39 -1.84
C SER A 105 19.01 -9.17 -1.95
N ILE A 106 18.56 -8.44 -2.98
CA ILE A 106 17.15 -8.13 -3.20
C ILE A 106 16.39 -9.32 -3.80
N ILE A 107 17.00 -10.05 -4.77
CA ILE A 107 16.38 -11.20 -5.42
C ILE A 107 15.85 -12.25 -4.43
N PRO A 108 16.59 -12.68 -3.39
CA PRO A 108 16.08 -13.60 -2.38
C PRO A 108 14.85 -13.07 -1.66
N ILE A 109 14.79 -11.76 -1.36
CA ILE A 109 13.64 -11.13 -0.71
C ILE A 109 12.42 -11.22 -1.62
N ILE A 110 12.56 -10.87 -2.92
CA ILE A 110 11.47 -10.98 -3.88
C ILE A 110 10.97 -12.42 -4.04
N LYS A 111 11.89 -13.40 -4.11
CA LYS A 111 11.52 -14.82 -4.13
C LYS A 111 10.75 -15.22 -2.87
N ASN A 112 11.17 -14.73 -1.71
CA ASN A 112 10.49 -15.01 -0.45
C ASN A 112 9.08 -14.40 -0.42
N ILE A 113 8.91 -13.17 -0.92
CA ILE A 113 7.60 -12.52 -1.09
C ILE A 113 6.68 -13.42 -1.93
N HIS A 114 7.14 -13.89 -3.09
CA HIS A 114 6.32 -14.71 -4.00
C HIS A 114 6.00 -16.09 -3.44
N ASN A 115 6.86 -16.66 -2.61
CA ASN A 115 6.69 -18.01 -2.09
C ASN A 115 5.95 -18.04 -0.75
N GLU A 116 6.19 -17.09 0.14
CA GLU A 116 5.72 -17.16 1.53
C GLU A 116 4.43 -16.35 1.75
N ILE A 117 4.25 -15.20 1.09
CA ILE A 117 3.01 -14.44 1.24
C ILE A 117 1.78 -15.26 0.81
N PRO A 118 1.76 -15.95 -0.37
CA PRO A 118 0.60 -16.76 -0.77
C PRO A 118 0.22 -17.85 0.23
N LYS A 119 1.17 -18.44 0.94
CA LYS A 119 0.91 -19.45 1.97
C LYS A 119 0.22 -18.88 3.22
N ASN A 120 0.33 -17.59 3.42
CA ASN A 120 -0.24 -16.86 4.56
C ASN A 120 -1.48 -16.03 4.19
N LEU A 121 -1.95 -16.14 2.93
CA LEU A 121 -3.18 -15.48 2.49
C LEU A 121 -4.39 -16.33 2.86
N TYR A 122 -5.32 -15.74 3.61
CA TYR A 122 -6.58 -16.37 4.00
C TYR A 122 -7.76 -15.45 3.66
N GLY A 123 -8.86 -16.03 3.18
CA GLY A 123 -10.05 -15.29 2.77
C GLY A 123 -9.99 -14.77 1.34
N GLN A 124 -10.80 -13.75 1.07
CA GLN A 124 -10.86 -13.14 -0.26
C GLN A 124 -9.69 -12.18 -0.47
N SER A 125 -8.91 -12.41 -1.51
CA SER A 125 -7.85 -11.50 -1.95
C SER A 125 -8.03 -11.14 -3.42
N LEU A 126 -7.69 -9.90 -3.78
CA LEU A 126 -7.74 -9.47 -5.16
C LEU A 126 -6.52 -9.98 -5.92
N ILE A 127 -6.75 -10.41 -7.15
CA ILE A 127 -5.69 -10.75 -8.10
C ILE A 127 -5.50 -9.57 -9.04
N PHE A 128 -4.27 -9.07 -9.13
CA PHE A 128 -3.91 -8.07 -10.13
C PHE A 128 -3.70 -8.77 -11.49
N TRP A 129 -4.80 -8.87 -12.27
CA TRP A 129 -4.74 -9.38 -13.63
C TRP A 129 -4.54 -8.22 -14.59
N VAL A 130 -3.33 -8.04 -15.10
CA VAL A 130 -2.92 -6.86 -15.86
C VAL A 130 -3.86 -6.54 -17.04
N PHE A 131 -4.29 -7.52 -17.83
CA PHE A 131 -5.18 -7.29 -18.96
C PHE A 131 -6.57 -6.81 -18.53
N HIS A 132 -7.09 -7.32 -17.42
CA HIS A 132 -8.34 -6.81 -16.83
C HIS A 132 -8.20 -5.36 -16.37
N VAL A 133 -7.11 -5.04 -15.71
CA VAL A 133 -6.81 -3.66 -15.26
C VAL A 133 -6.73 -2.70 -16.43
N ILE A 134 -6.02 -3.08 -17.50
CA ILE A 134 -5.91 -2.28 -18.75
C ILE A 134 -7.29 -2.04 -19.36
N ARG A 135 -8.14 -3.08 -19.46
CA ARG A 135 -9.50 -2.94 -20.00
C ARG A 135 -10.39 -2.04 -19.13
N ASN A 136 -10.25 -2.10 -17.80
CA ASN A 136 -10.97 -1.21 -16.90
C ASN A 136 -10.57 0.25 -17.11
N TYR A 137 -9.27 0.54 -17.20
CA TYR A 137 -8.80 1.89 -17.52
C TYR A 137 -9.25 2.35 -18.91
N ALA A 138 -9.21 1.47 -19.91
CA ALA A 138 -9.71 1.80 -21.26
C ALA A 138 -11.19 2.15 -21.22
N LYS A 139 -12.00 1.39 -20.49
CA LYS A 139 -13.42 1.68 -20.29
C LYS A 139 -13.61 3.04 -19.60
N PHE A 140 -12.90 3.30 -18.52
CA PHE A 140 -12.96 4.58 -17.80
C PHE A 140 -12.61 5.76 -18.72
N LEU A 141 -11.55 5.65 -19.51
CA LEU A 141 -11.15 6.68 -20.48
C LEU A 141 -12.21 6.88 -21.58
N LYS A 142 -12.86 5.80 -22.03
CA LYS A 142 -13.96 5.85 -22.99
C LYS A 142 -15.17 6.59 -22.40
N ASP A 143 -15.59 6.22 -21.20
CA ASP A 143 -16.74 6.81 -20.52
C ASP A 143 -16.52 8.30 -20.25
N ASN A 144 -15.26 8.74 -20.06
CA ASN A 144 -14.85 10.12 -19.90
C ASN A 144 -14.42 10.84 -21.20
N GLN A 145 -14.69 10.25 -22.37
CA GLN A 145 -14.40 10.83 -23.70
C GLN A 145 -12.95 11.28 -23.88
N SER A 146 -11.99 10.53 -23.34
CA SER A 146 -10.56 10.85 -23.41
C SER A 146 -10.03 10.80 -24.86
N THR A 147 -9.25 11.79 -25.25
CA THR A 147 -8.57 11.87 -26.56
C THR A 147 -7.53 10.76 -26.75
N HIS A 148 -7.04 10.17 -25.68
CA HIS A 148 -6.04 9.10 -25.70
C HIS A 148 -6.59 7.72 -26.02
N LEU A 149 -7.92 7.55 -26.09
CA LEU A 149 -8.57 6.25 -26.26
C LEU A 149 -8.13 5.53 -27.54
N LYS A 150 -7.96 6.27 -28.67
CA LYS A 150 -7.57 5.68 -29.96
C LYS A 150 -6.19 5.01 -29.89
N ILE A 151 -5.21 5.70 -29.32
CA ILE A 151 -3.83 5.19 -29.15
C ILE A 151 -3.85 3.97 -28.22
N LEU A 152 -4.65 4.03 -27.15
CA LEU A 152 -4.76 2.94 -26.18
C LEU A 152 -5.38 1.68 -26.78
N SER A 153 -6.42 1.81 -27.62
CA SER A 153 -7.04 0.67 -28.33
C SER A 153 -6.05 -0.10 -29.19
N ASP A 154 -5.20 0.62 -29.93
CA ASP A 154 -4.17 0.01 -30.75
C ASP A 154 -3.10 -0.72 -29.93
N LEU A 155 -2.72 -0.16 -28.77
CA LEU A 155 -1.75 -0.77 -27.86
C LEU A 155 -2.32 -2.03 -27.19
N ILE A 156 -3.58 -2.00 -26.76
CA ILE A 156 -4.26 -3.16 -26.16
C ILE A 156 -4.31 -4.32 -27.17
N SER A 157 -4.76 -4.03 -28.39
CA SER A 157 -4.85 -5.05 -29.47
C SER A 157 -3.51 -5.70 -29.81
N LYS A 158 -2.38 -5.01 -29.56
CA LYS A 158 -1.03 -5.55 -29.78
C LYS A 158 -0.48 -6.32 -28.58
N SER A 159 -1.05 -6.11 -27.38
CA SER A 159 -0.58 -6.72 -26.13
C SER A 159 -1.30 -8.01 -25.76
N GLU A 160 -2.47 -8.24 -26.33
CA GLU A 160 -3.28 -9.46 -26.20
C GLU A 160 -2.96 -10.48 -27.31
#